data_f561e8476dd79e46a537f8c7ce298173
#
_entry.id   f561e8476dd79e46a537f8c7ce298173
#
_cell.length_a   1.000
_cell.length_b   1.000
_cell.length_c   1.000
_cell.angle_alpha   90.00
_cell.angle_beta   90.00
_cell.angle_gamma   90.00
#
_symmetry.space_group_name_H-M   'P 1'
#
loop_
_entity.id
_entity.type
_entity.pdbx_description
1 polymer ?
#
loop_
_entity_poly.entity_id
_entity_poly.type
_entity_poly.pdbx_seq_one_letter_code
_entity_poly.pdbx_strand_id
1 'polypeptide(L)'
;MATGVQTWSQVQATNASADSGFTWAEGMSPALVDDSARGLMASVAMWVADNNGSLVTAGTSVAYTVFTNQVESALTNGYTVAVQFNATNDSSATLNVDGLGGKAIQLTEGTNLAGQEFQAGSICRFTYTSASTSWIANNYNKQIVSGFISATAVDQVLSGGCTVTSYSIGTPTGTYTVDPGLCPLQYLTNGGAFTIGAPANDGACSILVTNNATAGLITFTGFNVGASTGDPLTLTNTSNFIISIFRIAGIASYFIKALQ
;
A
#
# COMPACT_ATOMS: atom_id res chain seq x y z
N MET A 1 -36.26 18.02 1.83
CA MET A 1 -35.50 19.27 1.65
C MET A 1 -34.13 19.01 2.25
N ALA A 2 -33.04 19.35 1.58
CA ALA A 2 -31.74 19.24 2.18
C ALA A 2 -31.64 20.14 3.41
N THR A 3 -31.06 19.64 4.49
CA THR A 3 -30.90 20.35 5.76
C THR A 3 -29.42 20.29 6.17
N GLY A 4 -28.99 21.28 6.95
CA GLY A 4 -27.64 21.31 7.50
C GLY A 4 -26.69 22.27 6.77
N VAL A 5 -25.43 22.23 7.16
CA VAL A 5 -24.39 23.23 6.79
C VAL A 5 -24.15 23.35 5.28
N GLN A 6 -24.42 22.33 4.51
CA GLN A 6 -24.24 22.32 3.04
C GLN A 6 -25.22 23.26 2.32
N THR A 7 -26.37 23.57 2.94
CA THR A 7 -27.39 24.44 2.36
C THR A 7 -27.19 25.92 2.73
N TRP A 8 -26.26 26.20 3.66
CA TRP A 8 -26.05 27.54 4.18
C TRP A 8 -25.29 28.41 3.22
N SER A 9 -25.69 29.68 3.13
CA SER A 9 -25.00 30.68 2.32
C SER A 9 -23.85 31.33 3.07
N GLN A 10 -22.81 31.71 2.35
CA GLN A 10 -21.74 32.58 2.88
C GLN A 10 -22.23 34.02 3.13
N VAL A 11 -23.44 34.39 2.63
CA VAL A 11 -24.07 35.68 2.85
C VAL A 11 -25.05 35.57 4.00
N GLN A 12 -24.77 36.20 5.11
CA GLN A 12 -25.52 36.12 6.36
C GLN A 12 -27.04 36.35 6.14
N ALA A 13 -27.43 37.38 5.39
CA ALA A 13 -28.83 37.77 5.17
C ALA A 13 -29.67 36.67 4.49
N THR A 14 -29.04 35.74 3.75
CA THR A 14 -29.77 34.66 3.05
C THR A 14 -29.97 33.43 3.91
N ASN A 15 -29.44 33.40 5.13
CA ASN A 15 -29.53 32.23 6.03
C ASN A 15 -30.73 32.31 6.99
N ALA A 16 -31.57 33.34 6.91
CA ALA A 16 -32.71 33.50 7.81
C ALA A 16 -33.68 32.29 7.78
N SER A 17 -33.74 31.56 6.66
CA SER A 17 -34.57 30.37 6.47
C SER A 17 -33.84 29.30 5.63
N ALA A 18 -32.53 29.20 5.73
CA ALA A 18 -31.73 28.28 4.92
C ALA A 18 -31.92 26.82 5.34
N ASP A 19 -32.30 26.57 6.59
CA ASP A 19 -32.55 25.25 7.12
C ASP A 19 -34.03 25.10 7.51
N SER A 20 -34.67 24.01 7.14
CA SER A 20 -36.06 23.75 7.46
C SER A 20 -36.31 23.40 8.93
N GLY A 21 -35.25 23.03 9.67
CA GLY A 21 -35.34 22.65 11.08
C GLY A 21 -35.31 23.80 12.06
N PHE A 22 -34.92 25.03 11.60
CA PHE A 22 -34.84 26.20 12.44
C PHE A 22 -34.91 27.51 11.60
N THR A 23 -35.20 28.63 12.24
CA THR A 23 -35.30 29.93 11.59
C THR A 23 -34.54 31.01 12.38
N TRP A 24 -33.89 31.92 11.65
CA TRP A 24 -33.21 33.09 12.20
C TRP A 24 -33.85 34.41 11.71
N ALA A 25 -35.18 34.39 11.50
CA ALA A 25 -35.92 35.57 11.06
C ALA A 25 -35.84 36.70 12.07
N GLU A 26 -35.73 37.98 11.62
CA GLU A 26 -35.82 39.13 12.49
C GLU A 26 -37.15 39.15 13.25
N GLY A 27 -37.13 39.52 14.53
CA GLY A 27 -38.32 39.57 15.36
C GLY A 27 -38.81 38.21 15.85
N MET A 28 -38.03 37.14 15.67
CA MET A 28 -38.35 35.82 16.23
C MET A 28 -38.51 35.89 17.74
N SER A 29 -39.42 35.06 18.31
CA SER A 29 -39.63 35.02 19.75
C SER A 29 -38.39 34.49 20.50
N PRO A 30 -38.14 34.95 21.72
CA PRO A 30 -37.02 34.42 22.53
C PRO A 30 -37.03 32.88 22.68
N ALA A 31 -38.21 32.25 22.70
CA ALA A 31 -38.35 30.81 22.77
C ALA A 31 -37.87 30.08 21.52
N LEU A 32 -37.83 30.74 20.37
CA LEU A 32 -37.30 30.15 19.13
C LEU A 32 -35.78 30.33 18.98
N VAL A 33 -35.14 31.22 19.75
CA VAL A 33 -33.71 31.48 19.66
C VAL A 33 -32.92 30.28 20.17
N ASP A 34 -33.29 29.72 21.31
CA ASP A 34 -32.62 28.56 21.88
C ASP A 34 -32.87 27.28 21.06
N ASP A 35 -34.07 27.10 20.50
CA ASP A 35 -34.39 26.01 19.60
C ASP A 35 -33.55 26.10 18.31
N SER A 36 -33.42 27.29 17.72
CA SER A 36 -32.59 27.52 16.53
C SER A 36 -31.12 27.30 16.84
N ALA A 37 -30.64 27.72 18.02
CA ALA A 37 -29.26 27.46 18.45
C ALA A 37 -29.01 25.95 18.60
N ARG A 38 -29.92 25.21 19.21
CA ARG A 38 -29.82 23.74 19.33
C ARG A 38 -29.86 23.05 17.96
N GLY A 39 -30.69 23.53 17.05
CA GLY A 39 -30.74 23.04 15.66
C GLY A 39 -29.44 23.27 14.94
N LEU A 40 -28.81 24.44 15.07
CA LEU A 40 -27.50 24.75 14.53
C LEU A 40 -26.42 23.79 15.10
N MET A 41 -26.40 23.58 16.40
CA MET A 41 -25.45 22.65 17.04
C MET A 41 -25.64 21.22 16.52
N ALA A 42 -26.88 20.77 16.30
CA ALA A 42 -27.17 19.47 15.74
C ALA A 42 -26.67 19.36 14.28
N SER A 43 -26.91 20.37 13.44
CA SER A 43 -26.44 20.38 12.04
C SER A 43 -24.92 20.34 11.94
N VAL A 44 -24.22 21.08 12.79
CA VAL A 44 -22.74 21.05 12.84
C VAL A 44 -22.25 19.68 13.34
N ALA A 45 -22.92 19.10 14.34
CA ALA A 45 -22.55 17.76 14.83
C ALA A 45 -22.73 16.67 13.75
N MET A 46 -23.82 16.73 12.97
CA MET A 46 -24.05 15.84 11.83
C MET A 46 -22.94 16.01 10.77
N TRP A 47 -22.60 17.24 10.42
CA TRP A 47 -21.53 17.49 9.47
C TRP A 47 -20.17 16.96 9.95
N VAL A 48 -19.86 17.11 11.24
CA VAL A 48 -18.64 16.52 11.84
C VAL A 48 -18.69 15.00 11.71
N ALA A 49 -19.82 14.36 12.01
CA ALA A 49 -19.96 12.90 11.90
C ALA A 49 -19.82 12.41 10.46
N ASP A 50 -20.30 13.18 9.47
CA ASP A 50 -20.19 12.84 8.05
C ASP A 50 -18.74 12.98 7.53
N ASN A 51 -17.88 13.72 8.24
CA ASN A 51 -16.51 14.02 7.81
C ASN A 51 -15.40 13.45 8.72
N ASN A 52 -15.73 12.73 9.79
CA ASN A 52 -14.75 12.19 10.74
C ASN A 52 -14.37 10.72 10.49
N GLY A 53 -15.00 10.06 9.51
CA GLY A 53 -14.74 8.66 9.17
C GLY A 53 -15.54 7.65 9.98
N SER A 54 -16.56 8.08 10.74
CA SER A 54 -17.46 7.18 11.49
C SER A 54 -18.52 6.50 10.60
N LEU A 55 -18.78 7.02 9.41
CA LEU A 55 -19.70 6.42 8.45
C LEU A 55 -19.09 5.14 7.87
N VAL A 56 -19.78 4.03 8.02
CA VAL A 56 -19.36 2.74 7.43
C VAL A 56 -20.15 2.51 6.14
N THR A 57 -19.45 2.20 5.05
CA THR A 57 -20.11 1.84 3.80
C THR A 57 -20.81 0.50 3.92
N ALA A 58 -21.80 0.28 3.06
CA ALA A 58 -22.46 -1.00 2.80
C ALA A 58 -22.29 -1.35 1.32
N GLY A 59 -22.88 -2.46 0.86
CA GLY A 59 -22.80 -2.91 -0.51
C GLY A 59 -21.64 -3.86 -0.77
N THR A 60 -21.09 -3.83 -2.00
CA THR A 60 -20.08 -4.78 -2.47
C THR A 60 -18.72 -4.09 -2.70
N SER A 61 -17.68 -4.87 -2.98
CA SER A 61 -16.32 -4.40 -3.31
C SER A 61 -16.22 -3.49 -4.55
N VAL A 62 -17.27 -3.39 -5.36
CA VAL A 62 -17.32 -2.55 -6.57
C VAL A 62 -18.49 -1.53 -6.56
N ALA A 63 -19.40 -1.64 -5.60
CA ALA A 63 -20.55 -0.75 -5.48
C ALA A 63 -20.86 -0.47 -4.01
N TYR A 64 -20.24 0.58 -3.48
CA TYR A 64 -20.44 1.02 -2.10
C TYR A 64 -21.64 1.94 -1.98
N THR A 65 -22.33 1.86 -0.85
CA THR A 65 -23.41 2.76 -0.47
C THR A 65 -23.17 3.32 0.93
N VAL A 66 -23.58 4.53 1.17
CA VAL A 66 -23.55 5.15 2.50
C VAL A 66 -24.70 6.15 2.63
N PHE A 67 -25.26 6.27 3.83
CA PHE A 67 -26.19 7.33 4.19
C PHE A 67 -25.51 8.30 5.13
N THR A 68 -25.58 9.58 4.80
CA THR A 68 -25.03 10.65 5.65
C THR A 68 -26.05 11.05 6.70
N ASN A 69 -25.59 11.74 7.76
CA ASN A 69 -26.47 12.24 8.80
C ASN A 69 -27.28 13.47 8.33
N GLN A 70 -26.73 14.23 7.38
CA GLN A 70 -27.39 15.41 6.81
C GLN A 70 -28.40 15.08 5.71
N VAL A 71 -28.31 13.87 5.12
CA VAL A 71 -29.20 13.37 4.04
C VAL A 71 -29.30 14.34 2.88
N GLU A 72 -28.35 14.29 1.98
CA GLU A 72 -28.32 15.20 0.83
C GLU A 72 -29.37 14.88 -0.21
N SER A 73 -29.90 15.92 -0.84
CA SER A 73 -30.86 15.78 -1.95
C SER A 73 -30.21 15.89 -3.32
N ALA A 74 -29.00 16.40 -3.40
CA ALA A 74 -28.17 16.50 -4.62
C ALA A 74 -26.70 16.63 -4.27
N LEU A 75 -25.83 16.04 -5.08
CA LEU A 75 -24.38 16.21 -4.94
C LEU A 75 -23.96 17.55 -5.57
N THR A 76 -23.34 18.40 -4.77
CA THR A 76 -22.78 19.68 -5.21
C THR A 76 -21.27 19.58 -5.36
N ASN A 77 -20.70 20.37 -6.27
CA ASN A 77 -19.25 20.40 -6.46
C ASN A 77 -18.54 20.82 -5.17
N GLY A 78 -17.53 20.04 -4.76
CA GLY A 78 -16.80 20.26 -3.50
C GLY A 78 -17.44 19.61 -2.27
N TYR A 79 -18.58 18.90 -2.40
CA TYR A 79 -19.13 18.13 -1.30
C TYR A 79 -18.15 17.08 -0.80
N THR A 80 -17.97 16.97 0.53
CA THR A 80 -17.03 16.03 1.15
C THR A 80 -17.72 15.06 2.08
N VAL A 81 -17.22 13.82 2.07
CA VAL A 81 -17.64 12.76 3.00
C VAL A 81 -16.42 11.90 3.37
N ALA A 82 -16.35 11.46 4.63
CA ALA A 82 -15.32 10.51 5.07
C ALA A 82 -15.99 9.20 5.46
N VAL A 83 -15.54 8.09 4.85
CA VAL A 83 -16.16 6.77 5.05
C VAL A 83 -15.12 5.72 5.44
N GLN A 84 -15.55 4.76 6.26
CA GLN A 84 -14.85 3.52 6.50
C GLN A 84 -15.40 2.44 5.56
N PHE A 85 -14.52 1.75 4.85
CA PHE A 85 -14.93 0.72 3.91
C PHE A 85 -15.33 -0.59 4.59
N ASN A 86 -16.51 -1.13 4.25
CA ASN A 86 -16.97 -2.44 4.72
C ASN A 86 -16.28 -3.62 4.01
N ALA A 87 -15.75 -3.40 2.81
CA ALA A 87 -15.09 -4.41 1.98
C ALA A 87 -13.90 -3.79 1.23
N THR A 88 -12.86 -4.58 0.96
CA THR A 88 -11.74 -4.19 0.09
C THR A 88 -12.23 -4.03 -1.35
N ASN A 89 -11.87 -2.95 -2.06
CA ASN A 89 -12.24 -2.79 -3.45
C ASN A 89 -11.50 -3.79 -4.35
N ASP A 90 -12.22 -4.36 -5.30
CA ASP A 90 -11.70 -5.41 -6.20
C ASP A 90 -11.22 -4.85 -7.55
N SER A 91 -11.86 -3.79 -8.02
CA SER A 91 -11.54 -3.10 -9.26
C SER A 91 -12.06 -1.66 -9.21
N SER A 92 -12.34 -1.05 -10.36
CA SER A 92 -13.08 0.22 -10.42
C SER A 92 -14.37 0.12 -9.61
N ALA A 93 -14.54 1.04 -8.68
CA ALA A 93 -15.68 1.02 -7.76
C ALA A 93 -16.47 2.33 -7.81
N THR A 94 -17.71 2.27 -7.35
CA THR A 94 -18.58 3.43 -7.20
C THR A 94 -18.97 3.64 -5.76
N LEU A 95 -19.25 4.89 -5.39
CA LEU A 95 -19.86 5.27 -4.11
C LEU A 95 -21.20 5.96 -4.37
N ASN A 96 -22.25 5.42 -3.78
CA ASN A 96 -23.59 6.00 -3.78
C ASN A 96 -23.86 6.60 -2.39
N VAL A 97 -23.93 7.91 -2.32
CA VAL A 97 -24.24 8.66 -1.11
C VAL A 97 -25.74 9.02 -1.15
N ASP A 98 -26.46 8.75 -0.08
CA ASP A 98 -27.87 9.09 0.14
C ASP A 98 -28.86 8.66 -0.96
N GLY A 99 -28.50 7.61 -1.70
CA GLY A 99 -29.36 7.14 -2.81
C GLY A 99 -29.28 7.98 -4.08
N LEU A 100 -28.35 8.92 -4.19
CA LEU A 100 -28.20 9.85 -5.33
C LEU A 100 -27.52 9.21 -6.56
N GLY A 101 -27.39 7.90 -6.57
CA GLY A 101 -26.77 7.11 -7.64
C GLY A 101 -25.26 6.97 -7.48
N GLY A 102 -24.77 5.78 -7.84
CA GLY A 102 -23.33 5.46 -7.76
C GLY A 102 -22.50 6.35 -8.68
N LYS A 103 -21.48 7.01 -8.13
CA LYS A 103 -20.49 7.80 -8.86
C LYS A 103 -19.14 7.12 -8.75
N ALA A 104 -18.36 7.14 -9.83
CA ALA A 104 -17.04 6.50 -9.83
C ALA A 104 -16.15 7.06 -8.73
N ILE A 105 -15.42 6.18 -8.05
CA ILE A 105 -14.32 6.58 -7.16
C ILE A 105 -13.06 6.67 -7.99
N GLN A 106 -12.34 7.79 -7.87
CA GLN A 106 -11.08 8.06 -8.57
C GLN A 106 -10.00 8.47 -7.57
N LEU A 107 -8.75 8.10 -7.85
CA LEU A 107 -7.59 8.53 -7.06
C LEU A 107 -7.22 9.98 -7.32
N THR A 108 -7.26 10.34 -8.58
CA THR A 108 -7.20 11.70 -9.13
C THR A 108 -8.20 11.78 -10.27
N GLU A 109 -8.58 12.98 -10.69
CA GLU A 109 -9.52 13.14 -11.81
C GLU A 109 -9.05 12.36 -13.05
N GLY A 110 -9.91 11.50 -13.57
CA GLY A 110 -9.62 10.59 -14.69
C GLY A 110 -8.88 9.30 -14.34
N THR A 111 -8.44 9.09 -13.10
CA THR A 111 -7.73 7.88 -12.68
C THR A 111 -8.61 6.98 -11.82
N ASN A 112 -9.17 5.94 -12.41
CA ASN A 112 -10.01 4.97 -11.73
C ASN A 112 -9.19 4.05 -10.81
N LEU A 113 -9.87 3.37 -9.88
CA LEU A 113 -9.28 2.33 -9.05
C LEU A 113 -8.91 1.11 -9.90
N ALA A 114 -7.82 0.45 -9.53
CA ALA A 114 -7.35 -0.80 -10.14
C ALA A 114 -7.68 -2.04 -9.29
N GLY A 115 -7.95 -1.84 -8.00
CA GLY A 115 -8.26 -2.85 -6.99
C GLY A 115 -7.31 -2.80 -5.80
N GLN A 116 -7.84 -3.08 -4.62
CA GLN A 116 -7.12 -3.14 -3.34
C GLN A 116 -6.51 -1.81 -2.83
N GLU A 117 -6.93 -0.68 -3.40
CA GLU A 117 -6.52 0.63 -2.88
C GLU A 117 -7.14 0.94 -1.53
N PHE A 118 -8.39 0.55 -1.32
CA PHE A 118 -9.11 0.74 -0.06
C PHE A 118 -9.41 -0.62 0.56
N GLN A 119 -8.74 -0.92 1.65
CA GLN A 119 -8.93 -2.18 2.40
C GLN A 119 -10.17 -2.09 3.29
N ALA A 120 -10.81 -3.22 3.58
CA ALA A 120 -11.89 -3.27 4.57
C ALA A 120 -11.40 -2.70 5.91
N GLY A 121 -12.19 -1.80 6.51
CA GLY A 121 -11.85 -1.08 7.73
C GLY A 121 -11.00 0.18 7.52
N SER A 122 -10.46 0.44 6.32
CA SER A 122 -9.74 1.70 6.04
C SER A 122 -10.71 2.88 5.93
N ILE A 123 -10.24 4.07 6.33
CA ILE A 123 -10.99 5.31 6.26
C ILE A 123 -10.39 6.19 5.16
N CYS A 124 -11.24 6.70 4.28
CA CYS A 124 -10.85 7.68 3.27
C CYS A 124 -11.86 8.83 3.22
N ARG A 125 -11.35 10.04 2.97
CA ARG A 125 -12.18 11.21 2.68
C ARG A 125 -12.26 11.41 1.18
N PHE A 126 -13.45 11.72 0.69
CA PHE A 126 -13.74 11.96 -0.71
C PHE A 126 -14.29 13.37 -0.92
N THR A 127 -13.95 13.96 -2.05
CA THR A 127 -14.59 15.17 -2.56
C THR A 127 -15.30 14.86 -3.87
N TYR A 128 -16.58 15.23 -3.96
CA TYR A 128 -17.31 15.13 -5.21
C TYR A 128 -16.92 16.24 -6.17
N THR A 129 -16.66 15.88 -7.42
CA THR A 129 -16.45 16.84 -8.50
C THR A 129 -17.53 16.69 -9.56
N SER A 130 -18.18 17.79 -9.89
CA SER A 130 -19.20 17.82 -10.95
C SER A 130 -18.60 17.78 -12.35
N ALA A 131 -17.33 18.15 -12.52
CA ALA A 131 -16.63 18.15 -13.82
C ALA A 131 -16.53 16.73 -14.39
N SER A 132 -16.16 15.75 -13.57
CA SER A 132 -16.09 14.33 -13.97
C SER A 132 -17.23 13.49 -13.39
N THR A 133 -18.15 14.08 -12.62
CA THR A 133 -19.23 13.38 -11.90
C THR A 133 -18.72 12.21 -11.05
N SER A 134 -17.61 12.41 -10.34
CA SER A 134 -16.92 11.37 -9.61
C SER A 134 -16.52 11.81 -8.20
N TRP A 135 -16.17 10.84 -7.36
CA TRP A 135 -15.56 11.00 -6.04
C TRP A 135 -14.05 10.92 -6.13
N ILE A 136 -13.37 12.00 -5.78
CA ILE A 136 -11.90 12.04 -5.73
C ILE A 136 -11.44 11.71 -4.32
N ALA A 137 -10.56 10.73 -4.19
CA ALA A 137 -9.96 10.35 -2.91
C ALA A 137 -8.97 11.41 -2.44
N ASN A 138 -9.28 12.08 -1.32
CA ASN A 138 -8.39 13.08 -0.74
C ASN A 138 -7.27 12.40 0.04
N ASN A 139 -6.03 12.88 -0.15
CA ASN A 139 -4.84 12.37 0.55
C ASN A 139 -4.62 10.86 0.38
N TYR A 140 -5.14 10.27 -0.71
CA TYR A 140 -4.73 8.95 -1.09
C TYR A 140 -3.28 9.03 -1.56
N ASN A 141 -2.37 8.87 -0.62
CA ASN A 141 -1.03 8.42 -0.96
C ASN A 141 -1.19 6.94 -1.27
N LYS A 142 -1.09 6.58 -2.55
CA LYS A 142 -0.65 5.21 -2.88
C LYS A 142 0.69 5.08 -2.16
N GLN A 143 0.63 4.55 -0.94
CA GLN A 143 1.83 4.21 -0.22
C GLN A 143 2.48 3.16 -1.11
N ILE A 144 3.40 3.62 -1.95
CA ILE A 144 4.42 2.73 -2.47
C ILE A 144 5.07 2.27 -1.17
N VAL A 145 4.64 1.10 -0.70
CA VAL A 145 5.31 0.44 0.41
C VAL A 145 6.73 0.29 -0.09
N SER A 146 7.59 1.22 0.34
CA SER A 146 9.00 1.20 0.01
C SER A 146 9.52 -0.15 0.50
N GLY A 147 9.78 -1.07 -0.42
CA GLY A 147 10.23 -2.41 -0.11
C GLY A 147 9.44 -3.55 -0.77
N PHE A 148 8.29 -3.30 -1.39
CA PHE A 148 7.60 -4.33 -2.17
C PHE A 148 7.77 -4.09 -3.67
N ILE A 149 8.67 -4.86 -4.28
CA ILE A 149 8.57 -5.18 -5.69
C ILE A 149 7.38 -6.14 -5.77
N SER A 150 6.24 -5.69 -6.34
CA SER A 150 5.06 -6.55 -6.48
C SER A 150 5.40 -7.75 -7.35
N ALA A 151 5.17 -8.96 -6.84
CA ALA A 151 5.39 -10.20 -7.58
C ALA A 151 4.51 -10.32 -8.85
N THR A 152 3.51 -9.43 -9.01
CA THR A 152 2.57 -9.40 -10.13
C THR A 152 2.78 -8.20 -11.07
N ALA A 153 3.70 -7.26 -10.77
CA ALA A 153 3.96 -6.13 -11.64
C ALA A 153 4.88 -6.55 -12.80
N VAL A 154 4.37 -6.40 -14.01
CA VAL A 154 5.16 -6.47 -15.24
C VAL A 154 5.87 -5.12 -15.37
N ASP A 155 7.20 -5.12 -15.53
CA ASP A 155 8.03 -3.91 -15.73
C ASP A 155 8.06 -2.91 -14.55
N GLN A 156 8.72 -3.28 -13.44
CA GLN A 156 9.13 -2.31 -12.43
C GLN A 156 10.47 -1.69 -12.82
N VAL A 157 10.45 -0.45 -13.27
CA VAL A 157 11.67 0.31 -13.56
C VAL A 157 12.14 0.98 -12.26
N LEU A 158 13.23 0.48 -11.69
CA LEU A 158 13.97 1.18 -10.64
C LEU A 158 14.92 2.18 -11.31
N SER A 159 14.51 3.45 -11.41
CA SER A 159 15.33 4.51 -12.01
C SER A 159 16.48 5.01 -11.12
N GLY A 160 16.57 4.50 -9.88
CA GLY A 160 17.64 4.78 -8.93
C GLY A 160 18.41 3.51 -8.55
N GLY A 161 19.59 3.66 -7.95
CA GLY A 161 20.35 2.54 -7.41
C GLY A 161 19.57 1.83 -6.29
N CYS A 162 19.67 0.50 -6.24
CA CYS A 162 19.14 -0.30 -5.14
C CYS A 162 20.30 -0.71 -4.24
N THR A 163 20.27 -0.31 -2.97
CA THR A 163 21.19 -0.83 -1.95
C THR A 163 20.47 -1.90 -1.13
N VAL A 164 21.14 -3.03 -0.93
CA VAL A 164 20.64 -4.10 -0.08
C VAL A 164 21.62 -4.35 1.07
N THR A 165 21.11 -4.62 2.27
CA THR A 165 21.97 -5.10 3.37
C THR A 165 22.26 -6.56 3.14
N SER A 166 23.55 -6.94 3.08
CA SER A 166 23.96 -8.32 2.84
C SER A 166 23.51 -9.22 4.01
N TYR A 167 23.08 -10.43 3.68
CA TYR A 167 22.67 -11.43 4.65
C TYR A 167 23.86 -12.25 5.16
N SER A 168 23.98 -12.41 6.48
CA SER A 168 25.03 -13.23 7.09
C SER A 168 24.59 -14.68 7.21
N ILE A 169 25.30 -15.58 6.54
CA ILE A 169 25.12 -17.04 6.69
C ILE A 169 25.84 -17.54 7.97
N GLY A 170 26.80 -16.77 8.50
CA GLY A 170 27.65 -17.17 9.62
C GLY A 170 28.76 -18.13 9.21
N THR A 171 29.02 -19.17 10.01
CA THR A 171 30.02 -20.22 9.73
C THR A 171 29.26 -21.54 9.53
N PRO A 172 28.93 -21.92 8.29
CA PRO A 172 28.12 -23.10 8.03
C PRO A 172 28.89 -24.39 8.32
N THR A 173 28.13 -25.43 8.73
CA THR A 173 28.55 -26.80 8.88
C THR A 173 27.60 -27.73 8.17
N GLY A 174 28.07 -28.90 7.69
CA GLY A 174 27.20 -29.81 6.93
C GLY A 174 26.81 -29.24 5.57
N THR A 175 25.55 -29.31 5.20
CA THR A 175 25.04 -28.78 3.93
C THR A 175 24.25 -27.50 4.16
N TYR A 176 24.71 -26.41 3.56
CA TYR A 176 23.98 -25.14 3.46
C TYR A 176 23.29 -25.08 2.10
N THR A 177 21.96 -25.18 2.05
CA THR A 177 21.17 -24.97 0.83
C THR A 177 20.97 -23.47 0.60
N VAL A 178 21.42 -22.99 -0.54
CA VAL A 178 21.34 -21.55 -0.87
C VAL A 178 19.89 -21.12 -1.06
N ASP A 179 19.54 -19.99 -0.46
CA ASP A 179 18.24 -19.35 -0.67
C ASP A 179 18.43 -17.92 -1.20
N PRO A 180 18.23 -17.68 -2.52
CA PRO A 180 18.28 -16.34 -3.10
C PRO A 180 17.18 -15.41 -2.57
N GLY A 181 16.11 -15.95 -1.99
CA GLY A 181 15.01 -15.19 -1.41
C GLY A 181 15.39 -14.45 -0.12
N LEU A 182 16.46 -14.86 0.57
CA LEU A 182 16.95 -14.16 1.76
C LEU A 182 17.61 -12.82 1.41
N CYS A 183 18.50 -12.82 0.42
CA CYS A 183 19.16 -11.61 -0.10
C CYS A 183 19.96 -11.96 -1.36
N PRO A 184 20.03 -11.09 -2.37
CA PRO A 184 20.91 -11.28 -3.53
C PRO A 184 22.40 -11.16 -3.18
N LEU A 185 22.75 -10.53 -2.05
CA LEU A 185 24.11 -10.44 -1.53
C LEU A 185 24.21 -11.12 -0.16
N GLN A 186 25.02 -12.16 -0.08
CA GLN A 186 25.21 -12.97 1.13
C GLN A 186 26.69 -13.05 1.48
N TYR A 187 27.00 -13.37 2.72
CA TYR A 187 28.39 -13.62 3.12
C TYR A 187 28.49 -14.70 4.20
N LEU A 188 29.64 -15.40 4.21
CA LEU A 188 29.94 -16.44 5.19
C LEU A 188 31.43 -16.48 5.54
N THR A 189 31.70 -17.08 6.68
CA THR A 189 33.06 -17.44 7.08
C THR A 189 33.26 -18.93 6.89
N ASN A 190 34.26 -19.31 6.08
CA ASN A 190 34.68 -20.70 5.98
C ASN A 190 35.59 -21.04 7.18
N GLY A 191 35.01 -21.73 8.17
CA GLY A 191 35.65 -22.14 9.40
C GLY A 191 35.78 -23.66 9.52
N GLY A 192 35.58 -24.42 8.46
CA GLY A 192 35.64 -25.88 8.42
C GLY A 192 35.05 -26.42 7.13
N ALA A 193 35.11 -27.71 6.90
CA ALA A 193 34.57 -28.33 5.71
C ALA A 193 33.01 -28.27 5.73
N PHE A 194 32.40 -27.89 4.61
CA PHE A 194 30.96 -27.88 4.43
C PHE A 194 30.56 -28.02 2.96
N THR A 195 29.29 -28.22 2.69
CA THR A 195 28.71 -28.36 1.35
C THR A 195 27.78 -27.21 1.04
N ILE A 196 27.90 -26.61 -0.14
CA ILE A 196 26.92 -25.67 -0.69
C ILE A 196 25.93 -26.45 -1.55
N GLY A 197 24.64 -26.44 -1.16
CA GLY A 197 23.56 -27.03 -1.90
C GLY A 197 22.91 -26.03 -2.85
N ALA A 198 22.50 -26.51 -4.03
CA ALA A 198 21.81 -25.69 -5.02
C ALA A 198 20.49 -25.11 -4.48
N PRO A 199 20.08 -23.92 -4.92
CA PRO A 199 18.79 -23.31 -4.54
C PRO A 199 17.61 -24.20 -4.92
N ALA A 200 16.57 -24.24 -4.07
CA ALA A 200 15.32 -24.94 -4.37
C ALA A 200 14.44 -24.17 -5.37
N ASN A 201 14.51 -22.84 -5.35
CA ASN A 201 13.71 -21.93 -6.18
C ASN A 201 14.58 -21.18 -7.19
N ASP A 202 13.97 -20.73 -8.28
CA ASP A 202 14.63 -19.87 -9.27
C ASP A 202 15.02 -18.51 -8.63
N GLY A 203 16.20 -18.02 -8.99
CA GLY A 203 16.76 -16.78 -8.47
C GLY A 203 18.26 -16.71 -8.63
N ALA A 204 18.84 -15.59 -8.22
CA ALA A 204 20.29 -15.36 -8.26
C ALA A 204 20.77 -14.70 -6.96
N CYS A 205 21.96 -15.11 -6.52
CA CYS A 205 22.66 -14.43 -5.43
C CYS A 205 24.18 -14.56 -5.58
N SER A 206 24.91 -13.67 -4.91
CA SER A 206 26.37 -13.73 -4.78
C SER A 206 26.73 -13.90 -3.32
N ILE A 207 27.60 -14.88 -3.02
CA ILE A 207 28.07 -15.19 -1.69
C ILE A 207 29.55 -14.81 -1.58
N LEU A 208 29.87 -13.87 -0.69
CA LEU A 208 31.25 -13.62 -0.29
C LEU A 208 31.68 -14.69 0.72
N VAL A 209 32.69 -15.45 0.42
CA VAL A 209 33.32 -16.43 1.30
C VAL A 209 34.64 -15.88 1.80
N THR A 210 34.80 -15.81 3.11
CA THR A 210 36.09 -15.43 3.75
C THR A 210 36.62 -16.63 4.51
N ASN A 211 37.84 -17.09 4.17
CA ASN A 211 38.52 -18.15 4.90
C ASN A 211 39.05 -17.63 6.24
N ASN A 212 38.88 -18.39 7.31
CA ASN A 212 39.58 -18.19 8.56
C ASN A 212 40.75 -19.19 8.72
N ALA A 213 41.40 -19.19 9.88
CA ALA A 213 42.56 -20.06 10.17
C ALA A 213 42.20 -21.57 10.14
N THR A 214 40.94 -21.94 10.23
CA THR A 214 40.45 -23.34 10.22
C THR A 214 39.65 -23.67 8.95
N ALA A 215 39.84 -22.90 7.87
CA ALA A 215 39.14 -23.09 6.62
C ALA A 215 39.20 -24.54 6.14
N GLY A 216 38.07 -25.07 5.72
CA GLY A 216 37.92 -26.43 5.23
C GLY A 216 37.44 -26.49 3.78
N LEU A 217 37.45 -27.72 3.24
CA LEU A 217 37.01 -27.95 1.87
C LEU A 217 35.53 -27.59 1.69
N ILE A 218 35.23 -26.77 0.68
CA ILE A 218 33.86 -26.48 0.25
C ILE A 218 33.53 -27.40 -0.93
N THR A 219 32.46 -28.17 -0.78
CA THR A 219 31.91 -29.02 -1.84
C THR A 219 30.59 -28.46 -2.33
N PHE A 220 30.14 -28.90 -3.53
CA PHE A 220 28.91 -28.44 -4.14
C PHE A 220 28.00 -29.61 -4.48
N THR A 221 26.71 -29.47 -4.27
CA THR A 221 25.72 -30.53 -4.58
C THR A 221 24.46 -29.97 -5.23
N GLY A 222 23.89 -30.71 -6.15
CA GLY A 222 22.63 -30.35 -6.84
C GLY A 222 22.78 -29.31 -7.96
N PHE A 223 24.00 -28.97 -8.36
CA PHE A 223 24.26 -28.04 -9.46
C PHE A 223 24.48 -28.74 -10.79
N ASN A 224 24.02 -28.13 -11.86
CA ASN A 224 24.30 -28.51 -13.24
C ASN A 224 25.44 -27.61 -13.74
N VAL A 225 26.66 -28.10 -13.66
CA VAL A 225 27.85 -27.31 -14.02
C VAL A 225 28.61 -27.95 -15.19
N GLY A 226 29.22 -27.09 -16.02
CA GLY A 226 30.10 -27.53 -17.10
C GLY A 226 31.50 -27.84 -16.61
N ALA A 227 32.47 -27.95 -17.54
CA ALA A 227 33.88 -28.28 -17.27
C ALA A 227 34.64 -27.17 -16.50
N SER A 228 34.14 -25.95 -16.47
CA SER A 228 34.77 -24.80 -15.77
C SER A 228 33.72 -24.09 -14.88
N THR A 229 34.06 -24.00 -13.60
CA THR A 229 33.27 -23.28 -12.59
C THR A 229 34.00 -22.04 -12.08
N GLY A 230 35.04 -21.57 -12.76
CA GLY A 230 35.81 -20.40 -12.41
C GLY A 230 37.13 -20.74 -11.68
N ASP A 231 37.52 -19.85 -10.78
CA ASP A 231 38.81 -19.96 -10.04
C ASP A 231 38.72 -21.08 -8.98
N PRO A 232 39.86 -21.76 -8.68
CA PRO A 232 39.89 -22.76 -7.62
C PRO A 232 39.73 -22.11 -6.24
N LEU A 233 38.98 -22.75 -5.37
CA LEU A 233 38.95 -22.40 -3.95
C LEU A 233 40.21 -22.85 -3.26
N THR A 234 40.84 -21.98 -2.46
CA THR A 234 41.99 -22.31 -1.61
C THR A 234 41.55 -22.33 -0.15
N LEU A 235 42.39 -22.90 0.72
CA LEU A 235 42.18 -22.93 2.17
C LEU A 235 43.05 -21.90 2.90
N THR A 236 43.70 -21.00 2.17
CA THR A 236 44.57 -19.97 2.74
C THR A 236 43.75 -19.03 3.62
N ASN A 237 44.19 -18.84 4.86
CA ASN A 237 43.60 -17.91 5.80
C ASN A 237 43.54 -16.50 5.19
N THR A 238 42.41 -15.79 5.43
CA THR A 238 42.08 -14.44 4.90
C THR A 238 41.82 -14.37 3.40
N SER A 239 41.91 -15.46 2.63
CA SER A 239 41.51 -15.48 1.22
C SER A 239 39.98 -15.28 1.09
N ASN A 240 39.62 -14.48 0.12
CA ASN A 240 38.21 -14.15 -0.17
C ASN A 240 37.82 -14.65 -1.56
N PHE A 241 36.59 -15.10 -1.69
CA PHE A 241 36.01 -15.58 -2.94
C PHE A 241 34.61 -15.04 -3.09
N ILE A 242 34.16 -14.71 -4.31
CA ILE A 242 32.78 -14.52 -4.65
C ILE A 242 32.30 -15.77 -5.38
N ILE A 243 31.24 -16.39 -4.88
CA ILE A 243 30.50 -17.46 -5.55
C ILE A 243 29.19 -16.89 -6.05
N SER A 244 29.08 -16.72 -7.36
CA SER A 244 27.84 -16.31 -8.01
C SER A 244 27.01 -17.54 -8.31
N ILE A 245 25.76 -17.58 -7.83
CA ILE A 245 24.85 -18.73 -7.92
C ILE A 245 23.58 -18.26 -8.57
N PHE A 246 23.06 -19.04 -9.49
CA PHE A 246 21.78 -18.81 -10.12
C PHE A 246 21.04 -20.13 -10.37
N ARG A 247 19.72 -20.05 -10.35
CA ARG A 247 18.82 -21.11 -10.81
C ARG A 247 17.80 -20.48 -11.74
N ILE A 248 17.61 -21.07 -12.93
CA ILE A 248 16.68 -20.59 -13.95
C ILE A 248 15.98 -21.81 -14.53
N ALA A 249 14.65 -21.84 -14.53
CA ALA A 249 13.86 -22.94 -15.04
C ALA A 249 14.30 -24.33 -14.51
N GLY A 250 14.62 -24.39 -13.23
CA GLY A 250 15.05 -25.62 -12.56
C GLY A 250 16.51 -26.00 -12.74
N ILE A 251 17.28 -25.31 -13.57
CA ILE A 251 18.72 -25.56 -13.80
C ILE A 251 19.53 -24.63 -12.91
N ALA A 252 20.30 -25.20 -11.96
CA ALA A 252 21.14 -24.47 -11.06
C ALA A 252 22.61 -24.51 -11.48
N SER A 253 23.32 -23.40 -11.43
CA SER A 253 24.74 -23.32 -11.72
C SER A 253 25.45 -22.32 -10.81
N TYR A 254 26.77 -22.38 -10.76
CA TYR A 254 27.59 -21.45 -10.01
C TYR A 254 28.89 -21.12 -10.75
N PHE A 255 29.46 -19.98 -10.39
CA PHE A 255 30.78 -19.52 -10.86
C PHE A 255 31.58 -18.91 -9.69
N ILE A 256 32.85 -19.22 -9.60
CA ILE A 256 33.73 -18.80 -8.52
C ILE A 256 34.72 -17.76 -9.04
N LYS A 257 34.90 -16.66 -8.31
CA LYS A 257 35.92 -15.65 -8.52
C LYS A 257 36.74 -15.45 -7.27
N ALA A 258 38.09 -15.73 -7.36
CA ALA A 258 39.01 -15.39 -6.28
C ALA A 258 39.26 -13.87 -6.24
N LEU A 259 39.19 -13.31 -5.03
CA LEU A 259 39.51 -11.91 -4.77
C LEU A 259 40.92 -11.88 -4.14
N GLN A 260 41.92 -11.46 -4.89
CA GLN A 260 43.31 -11.34 -4.42
C GLN A 260 43.69 -9.89 -4.24
#